data_665e6fb7857ef669155df5c53d172058
#
_entry.id   665e6fb7857ef669155df5c53d172058
#
_cell.length_a   1.000
_cell.length_b   1.000
_cell.length_c   1.000
_cell.angle_alpha   90.00
_cell.angle_beta   90.00
_cell.angle_gamma   90.00
#
_symmetry.space_group_name_H-M   'P 1'
#
loop_
_entity.id
_entity.type
_entity.pdbx_description
1 polymer ?
#
loop_
_entity_poly.entity_id
_entity_poly.type
_entity_poly.pdbx_seq_one_letter_code
_entity_poly.pdbx_strand_id
1 'polypeptide(L)'
;MAYNSLEICSVHCQLSIVNCPLSLNPMFDLIIIGGGPIGLACGLEAEKAGLHYVILEKGCLVNSLYNYPVNMTFFSTSERLEIGGVPFVSNNAKPTRSEALEYYRRVATSYHLRINLFEEVLQVTRGTEGKTVITSNNTYNAKNIVIATGFYDIPYLLGVPGEELPKVRHYYKDPHFYAFQKVLIVGAMNSAVDAALETWRKGAQVTMVVRKPQIGERVKYWVRPDIENRIKEGSIKAYYQSQVSAIREYEVDILTPEGILTIDNDWVIALTGYQPNLSFLKNTGIQLSDDIIRKPFYNPETHETNVQGIYIAGVICGGMDTHSLFIENSRVHAEHIVRDIKYAG
;
A
#
# COMPACT_ATOMS: atom_id res chain seq x y z
N MET A 1 -4.65 69.67 35.49
CA MET A 1 -4.38 68.23 35.71
C MET A 1 -5.73 67.57 35.93
N ALA A 2 -6.30 67.03 34.91
CA ALA A 2 -7.64 66.41 34.96
C ALA A 2 -7.49 64.96 34.54
N TYR A 3 -7.84 64.06 35.44
CA TYR A 3 -7.98 62.62 35.15
C TYR A 3 -9.38 62.38 34.59
N ASN A 4 -9.50 61.89 33.39
CA ASN A 4 -10.75 61.43 32.82
C ASN A 4 -10.91 59.95 33.13
N SER A 5 -12.02 59.65 33.80
CA SER A 5 -12.55 58.32 34.05
C SER A 5 -13.12 57.73 32.77
N LEU A 6 -12.63 56.56 32.39
CA LEU A 6 -13.21 55.71 31.32
C LEU A 6 -14.35 54.85 31.90
N GLU A 7 -15.56 55.10 31.46
CA GLU A 7 -16.72 54.24 31.69
C GLU A 7 -16.57 52.96 30.89
N ILE A 8 -16.61 51.82 31.59
CA ILE A 8 -16.68 50.48 30.98
C ILE A 8 -18.12 50.18 30.64
N CYS A 9 -18.43 50.25 29.36
CA CYS A 9 -19.73 49.83 28.86
C CYS A 9 -19.71 48.27 28.70
N SER A 10 -20.44 47.57 29.60
CA SER A 10 -20.60 46.11 29.51
C SER A 10 -21.62 45.77 28.44
N VAL A 11 -21.15 45.37 27.27
CA VAL A 11 -22.00 44.80 26.23
C VAL A 11 -22.26 43.34 26.57
N HIS A 12 -23.48 43.04 27.02
CA HIS A 12 -23.98 41.67 27.10
C HIS A 12 -24.17 41.14 25.67
N CYS A 13 -23.20 40.38 25.21
CA CYS A 13 -23.38 39.60 23.98
C CYS A 13 -24.21 38.36 24.31
N GLN A 14 -25.51 38.40 24.03
CA GLN A 14 -26.33 37.21 23.98
C GLN A 14 -25.87 36.35 22.79
N LEU A 15 -25.15 35.27 23.09
CA LEU A 15 -24.90 34.20 22.15
C LEU A 15 -26.23 33.53 21.79
N SER A 16 -26.88 33.98 20.73
CA SER A 16 -27.90 33.22 20.05
C SER A 16 -27.21 32.01 19.42
N ILE A 17 -27.45 30.83 19.99
CA ILE A 17 -27.14 29.56 19.34
C ILE A 17 -28.01 29.50 18.10
N VAL A 18 -27.46 29.97 16.98
CA VAL A 18 -28.02 29.68 15.66
C VAL A 18 -27.81 28.18 15.48
N ASN A 19 -28.87 27.40 15.64
CA ASN A 19 -28.92 26.04 15.15
C ASN A 19 -28.68 26.12 13.63
N CYS A 20 -27.39 26.00 13.24
CA CYS A 20 -27.05 25.76 11.87
C CYS A 20 -27.72 24.40 11.53
N PRO A 21 -28.62 24.33 10.54
CA PRO A 21 -29.17 23.04 10.14
C PRO A 21 -27.96 22.18 9.77
N LEU A 22 -27.86 20.98 10.36
CA LEU A 22 -26.91 19.94 9.95
C LEU A 22 -26.93 19.93 8.42
N SER A 23 -25.87 20.45 7.80
CA SER A 23 -25.69 20.32 6.37
C SER A 23 -25.67 18.83 6.11
N LEU A 24 -26.75 18.29 5.56
CA LEU A 24 -26.81 16.93 5.08
C LEU A 24 -25.65 16.81 4.08
N ASN A 25 -24.55 16.25 4.50
CA ASN A 25 -23.47 15.91 3.57
C ASN A 25 -24.12 15.07 2.47
N PRO A 26 -24.07 15.48 1.20
CA PRO A 26 -24.76 14.78 0.14
C PRO A 26 -24.28 13.32 0.12
N MET A 27 -25.26 12.41 0.08
CA MET A 27 -24.95 10.98 0.00
C MET A 27 -24.25 10.69 -1.31
N PHE A 28 -23.07 10.06 -1.25
CA PHE A 28 -22.38 9.58 -2.43
C PHE A 28 -23.07 8.32 -2.98
N ASP A 29 -23.08 8.16 -4.29
CA ASP A 29 -23.46 6.89 -4.90
C ASP A 29 -22.39 5.85 -4.64
N LEU A 30 -21.11 6.29 -4.60
CA LEU A 30 -19.97 5.41 -4.40
C LEU A 30 -18.83 6.11 -3.65
N ILE A 31 -18.30 5.46 -2.62
CA ILE A 31 -16.99 5.82 -2.02
C ILE A 31 -15.99 4.71 -2.34
N ILE A 32 -14.82 5.10 -2.85
CA ILE A 32 -13.73 4.19 -3.18
C ILE A 32 -12.62 4.38 -2.13
N ILE A 33 -12.26 3.32 -1.42
CA ILE A 33 -11.24 3.33 -0.36
C ILE A 33 -9.93 2.80 -0.93
N GLY A 34 -8.96 3.71 -1.11
CA GLY A 34 -7.65 3.47 -1.69
C GLY A 34 -7.50 4.10 -3.08
N GLY A 35 -6.51 4.98 -3.23
CA GLY A 35 -6.17 5.70 -4.47
C GLY A 35 -5.01 5.05 -5.24
N GLY A 36 -4.86 3.72 -5.12
CA GLY A 36 -3.95 2.93 -5.94
C GLY A 36 -4.47 2.74 -7.38
N PRO A 37 -3.72 2.05 -8.25
CA PRO A 37 -4.12 1.86 -9.66
C PRO A 37 -5.54 1.31 -9.84
N ILE A 38 -5.97 0.36 -8.99
CA ILE A 38 -7.30 -0.24 -9.07
C ILE A 38 -8.38 0.70 -8.53
N GLY A 39 -8.09 1.46 -7.46
CA GLY A 39 -9.01 2.49 -7.00
C GLY A 39 -9.22 3.61 -8.03
N LEU A 40 -8.16 4.01 -8.73
CA LEU A 40 -8.27 4.94 -9.86
C LEU A 40 -9.08 4.35 -11.02
N ALA A 41 -8.91 3.05 -11.33
CA ALA A 41 -9.72 2.38 -12.33
C ALA A 41 -11.22 2.40 -11.94
N CYS A 42 -11.54 2.14 -10.66
CA CYS A 42 -12.92 2.25 -10.16
C CYS A 42 -13.46 3.69 -10.26
N GLY A 43 -12.64 4.70 -9.95
CA GLY A 43 -13.01 6.10 -10.12
C GLY A 43 -13.26 6.49 -11.57
N LEU A 44 -12.45 5.98 -12.48
CA LEU A 44 -12.62 6.16 -13.93
C LEU A 44 -13.97 5.60 -14.42
N GLU A 45 -14.30 4.38 -14.04
CA GLU A 45 -15.57 3.76 -14.44
C GLU A 45 -16.76 4.46 -13.76
N ALA A 46 -16.62 4.93 -12.51
CA ALA A 46 -17.62 5.75 -11.84
C ALA A 46 -17.86 7.08 -12.55
N GLU A 47 -16.80 7.78 -12.98
CA GLU A 47 -16.90 9.02 -13.77
C GLU A 47 -17.61 8.79 -15.10
N LYS A 48 -17.22 7.75 -15.85
CA LYS A 48 -17.89 7.37 -17.12
C LYS A 48 -19.37 7.03 -16.92
N ALA A 49 -19.72 6.43 -15.76
CA ALA A 49 -21.10 6.09 -15.43
C ALA A 49 -21.93 7.26 -14.91
N GLY A 50 -21.32 8.43 -14.66
CA GLY A 50 -21.97 9.63 -14.12
C GLY A 50 -22.34 9.51 -12.65
N LEU A 51 -21.68 8.65 -11.87
CA LEU A 51 -21.93 8.48 -10.45
C LEU A 51 -21.37 9.66 -9.63
N HIS A 52 -22.06 10.03 -8.57
CA HIS A 52 -21.52 10.93 -7.55
C HIS A 52 -20.60 10.14 -6.63
N TYR A 53 -19.28 10.27 -6.81
CA TYR A 53 -18.28 9.46 -6.10
C TYR A 53 -17.13 10.30 -5.54
N VAL A 54 -16.35 9.67 -4.64
CA VAL A 54 -15.07 10.17 -4.16
C VAL A 54 -14.12 8.98 -3.90
N ILE A 55 -12.83 9.18 -4.20
CA ILE A 55 -11.74 8.27 -3.84
C ILE A 55 -11.09 8.83 -2.59
N LEU A 56 -10.96 8.01 -1.54
CA LEU A 56 -10.29 8.36 -0.29
C LEU A 56 -8.95 7.62 -0.21
N GLU A 57 -7.85 8.35 -0.17
CA GLU A 57 -6.49 7.81 -0.11
C GLU A 57 -5.76 8.33 1.13
N LYS A 58 -5.24 7.43 1.95
CA LYS A 58 -4.55 7.78 3.20
C LYS A 58 -3.22 8.49 3.01
N GLY A 59 -2.59 8.31 1.87
CA GLY A 59 -1.31 8.91 1.53
C GLY A 59 -1.38 9.77 0.28
N CYS A 60 -0.28 9.82 -0.45
CA CYS A 60 -0.23 10.50 -1.74
C CYS A 60 -0.89 9.64 -2.85
N LEU A 61 -1.12 10.25 -4.00
CA LEU A 61 -1.65 9.54 -5.16
C LEU A 61 -0.82 8.30 -5.50
N VAL A 62 -1.47 7.15 -5.68
CA VAL A 62 -0.86 5.81 -5.87
C VAL A 62 0.21 5.49 -4.82
N ASN A 63 -0.12 5.72 -3.55
CA ASN A 63 0.79 5.67 -2.42
C ASN A 63 1.64 4.39 -2.34
N SER A 64 1.09 3.23 -2.67
CA SER A 64 1.86 1.98 -2.70
C SER A 64 3.01 2.06 -3.71
N LEU A 65 2.77 2.57 -4.92
CA LEU A 65 3.79 2.74 -5.96
C LEU A 65 4.84 3.80 -5.55
N TYR A 66 4.38 4.87 -4.90
CA TYR A 66 5.28 5.89 -4.35
C TYR A 66 6.24 5.31 -3.29
N ASN A 67 5.80 4.31 -2.54
CA ASN A 67 6.63 3.66 -1.52
C ASN A 67 7.48 2.50 -2.03
N TYR A 68 7.38 2.13 -3.30
CA TYR A 68 8.29 1.18 -3.93
C TYR A 68 9.71 1.76 -4.05
N PRO A 69 10.75 0.92 -4.20
CA PRO A 69 12.13 1.37 -4.43
C PRO A 69 12.23 2.34 -5.61
N VAL A 70 13.06 3.37 -5.47
CA VAL A 70 13.18 4.43 -6.50
C VAL A 70 13.60 3.92 -7.88
N ASN A 71 14.42 2.86 -7.92
CA ASN A 71 14.91 2.23 -9.16
C ASN A 71 14.05 1.05 -9.62
N MET A 72 12.88 0.84 -8.99
CA MET A 72 12.05 -0.32 -9.31
C MET A 72 11.57 -0.27 -10.76
N THR A 73 11.72 -1.41 -11.43
CA THR A 73 11.16 -1.70 -12.76
C THR A 73 10.05 -2.73 -12.61
N PHE A 74 8.91 -2.47 -13.24
CA PHE A 74 7.78 -3.40 -13.20
C PHE A 74 8.12 -4.74 -13.86
N PHE A 75 7.42 -5.78 -13.45
CA PHE A 75 7.49 -7.08 -14.09
C PHE A 75 6.68 -7.12 -15.41
N SER A 76 5.55 -6.43 -15.42
CA SER A 76 4.63 -6.33 -16.56
C SER A 76 5.06 -5.22 -17.52
N THR A 77 4.64 -5.31 -18.79
CA THR A 77 4.81 -4.25 -19.78
C THR A 77 3.87 -3.07 -19.48
N SER A 78 4.11 -1.91 -20.07
CA SER A 78 3.31 -0.71 -19.86
C SER A 78 1.85 -0.91 -20.26
N GLU A 79 1.57 -1.58 -21.38
CA GLU A 79 0.22 -1.85 -21.88
C GLU A 79 -0.61 -2.69 -20.90
N ARG A 80 0.04 -3.58 -20.15
CA ARG A 80 -0.62 -4.38 -19.13
C ARG A 80 -0.97 -3.59 -17.87
N LEU A 81 -0.28 -2.48 -17.64
CA LEU A 81 -0.51 -1.58 -16.50
C LEU A 81 -1.52 -0.47 -16.79
N GLU A 82 -1.99 -0.37 -18.03
CA GLU A 82 -3.01 0.60 -18.46
C GLU A 82 -4.32 0.41 -17.72
N ILE A 83 -4.97 1.52 -17.39
CA ILE A 83 -6.32 1.57 -16.84
C ILE A 83 -7.21 2.49 -17.69
N GLY A 84 -8.50 2.18 -17.76
CA GLY A 84 -9.51 3.02 -18.38
C GLY A 84 -9.33 3.27 -19.89
N GLY A 85 -8.51 2.48 -20.59
CA GLY A 85 -8.19 2.67 -21.99
C GLY A 85 -7.22 3.84 -22.28
N VAL A 86 -6.54 4.35 -21.26
CA VAL A 86 -5.52 5.39 -21.41
C VAL A 86 -4.17 4.76 -21.71
N PRO A 87 -3.50 5.10 -22.83
CA PRO A 87 -2.21 4.54 -23.19
C PRO A 87 -1.12 4.86 -22.18
N PHE A 88 -0.35 3.85 -21.76
CA PHE A 88 0.86 4.00 -20.96
C PHE A 88 2.10 3.82 -21.84
N VAL A 89 2.64 4.92 -22.32
CA VAL A 89 3.84 4.93 -23.16
C VAL A 89 5.09 4.86 -22.28
N SER A 90 5.96 3.88 -22.53
CA SER A 90 7.28 3.75 -21.93
C SER A 90 8.32 3.53 -23.01
N ASN A 91 9.50 4.10 -22.86
CA ASN A 91 10.62 3.88 -23.75
C ASN A 91 11.31 2.53 -23.53
N ASN A 92 10.99 1.84 -22.41
CA ASN A 92 11.55 0.56 -22.04
C ASN A 92 10.49 -0.54 -22.19
N ALA A 93 10.94 -1.77 -22.44
CA ALA A 93 10.05 -2.93 -22.49
C ALA A 93 9.25 -3.11 -21.20
N LYS A 94 9.77 -2.61 -20.09
CA LYS A 94 9.15 -2.64 -18.77
C LYS A 94 9.30 -1.27 -18.13
N PRO A 95 8.19 -0.62 -17.74
CA PRO A 95 8.23 0.72 -17.21
C PRO A 95 8.86 0.77 -15.82
N THR A 96 9.41 1.92 -15.50
CA THR A 96 9.96 2.25 -14.20
C THR A 96 8.86 2.74 -13.25
N ARG A 97 9.19 2.78 -11.95
CA ARG A 97 8.32 3.39 -10.93
C ARG A 97 7.99 4.85 -11.28
N SER A 98 8.95 5.65 -11.72
CA SER A 98 8.73 7.06 -12.04
C SER A 98 7.79 7.25 -13.23
N GLU A 99 7.91 6.44 -14.27
CA GLU A 99 6.99 6.45 -15.42
C GLU A 99 5.57 6.08 -14.98
N ALA A 100 5.41 5.08 -14.09
CA ALA A 100 4.11 4.68 -13.58
C ALA A 100 3.47 5.77 -12.70
N LEU A 101 4.24 6.43 -11.83
CA LEU A 101 3.73 7.55 -11.02
C LEU A 101 3.19 8.67 -11.92
N GLU A 102 3.93 9.04 -12.96
CA GLU A 102 3.51 10.09 -13.90
C GLU A 102 2.30 9.63 -14.73
N TYR A 103 2.26 8.37 -15.16
CA TYR A 103 1.13 7.81 -15.88
C TYR A 103 -0.18 7.91 -15.07
N TYR A 104 -0.20 7.39 -13.84
CA TYR A 104 -1.40 7.41 -13.00
C TYR A 104 -1.80 8.83 -12.60
N ARG A 105 -0.82 9.72 -12.38
CA ARG A 105 -1.09 11.14 -12.16
C ARG A 105 -1.81 11.76 -13.36
N ARG A 106 -1.34 11.49 -14.58
CA ARG A 106 -1.99 11.98 -15.83
C ARG A 106 -3.38 11.42 -16.00
N VAL A 107 -3.59 10.13 -15.73
CA VAL A 107 -4.92 9.52 -15.75
C VAL A 107 -5.85 10.27 -14.81
N ALA A 108 -5.46 10.47 -13.56
CA ALA A 108 -6.27 11.19 -12.58
C ALA A 108 -6.61 12.62 -13.03
N THR A 109 -5.64 13.34 -13.62
CA THR A 109 -5.83 14.70 -14.09
C THR A 109 -6.72 14.76 -15.33
N SER A 110 -6.50 13.88 -16.32
CA SER A 110 -7.22 13.91 -17.60
C SER A 110 -8.71 13.60 -17.47
N TYR A 111 -9.06 12.79 -16.46
CA TYR A 111 -10.45 12.43 -16.17
C TYR A 111 -11.04 13.24 -15.01
N HIS A 112 -10.29 14.21 -14.46
CA HIS A 112 -10.73 15.03 -13.32
C HIS A 112 -11.25 14.21 -12.16
N LEU A 113 -10.56 13.10 -11.82
CA LEU A 113 -11.02 12.18 -10.77
C LEU A 113 -11.12 12.89 -9.44
N ARG A 114 -12.20 12.62 -8.71
CA ARG A 114 -12.48 13.19 -7.39
C ARG A 114 -11.74 12.40 -6.33
N ILE A 115 -10.61 12.92 -5.87
CA ILE A 115 -9.70 12.22 -4.96
C ILE A 115 -9.37 13.12 -3.77
N ASN A 116 -9.61 12.62 -2.56
CA ASN A 116 -9.11 13.20 -1.34
C ASN A 116 -7.85 12.44 -0.93
N LEU A 117 -6.72 13.12 -0.94
CA LEU A 117 -5.42 12.60 -0.53
C LEU A 117 -5.18 12.90 0.95
N PHE A 118 -4.33 12.09 1.60
CA PHE A 118 -4.00 12.20 3.02
C PHE A 118 -5.23 12.13 3.92
N GLU A 119 -6.24 11.36 3.50
CA GLU A 119 -7.46 11.13 4.23
C GLU A 119 -7.69 9.63 4.43
N GLU A 120 -7.33 9.14 5.62
CA GLU A 120 -7.42 7.73 5.96
C GLU A 120 -8.82 7.35 6.38
N VAL A 121 -9.37 6.29 5.78
CA VAL A 121 -10.62 5.67 6.23
C VAL A 121 -10.33 4.80 7.46
N LEU A 122 -10.91 5.16 8.57
CA LEU A 122 -10.73 4.49 9.86
C LEU A 122 -11.80 3.42 10.08
N GLN A 123 -13.04 3.70 9.68
CA GLN A 123 -14.17 2.82 9.94
C GLN A 123 -15.25 2.96 8.87
N VAL A 124 -15.91 1.84 8.58
CA VAL A 124 -17.14 1.76 7.79
C VAL A 124 -18.21 1.11 8.63
N THR A 125 -19.37 1.76 8.76
CA THR A 125 -20.52 1.25 9.52
C THR A 125 -21.78 1.31 8.68
N ARG A 126 -22.82 0.55 9.09
CA ARG A 126 -24.16 0.71 8.53
C ARG A 126 -24.79 1.99 9.06
N GLY A 127 -25.23 2.85 8.15
CA GLY A 127 -26.07 4.00 8.46
C GLY A 127 -27.56 3.66 8.31
N THR A 128 -28.41 4.63 8.57
CA THR A 128 -29.88 4.49 8.43
C THR A 128 -30.31 4.34 6.98
N GLU A 129 -29.65 5.04 6.06
CA GLU A 129 -29.99 5.09 4.64
C GLU A 129 -28.82 4.67 3.74
N GLY A 130 -27.84 3.90 4.25
CA GLY A 130 -26.65 3.50 3.50
C GLY A 130 -25.52 3.10 4.42
N LYS A 131 -24.28 3.50 4.08
CA LYS A 131 -23.08 3.26 4.86
C LYS A 131 -22.49 4.59 5.29
N THR A 132 -22.00 4.64 6.53
CA THR A 132 -21.24 5.77 7.06
C THR A 132 -19.76 5.42 7.05
N VAL A 133 -18.95 6.29 6.43
CA VAL A 133 -17.48 6.18 6.32
C VAL A 133 -16.86 7.24 7.19
N ILE A 134 -16.13 6.82 8.22
CA ILE A 134 -15.42 7.70 9.15
C ILE A 134 -13.94 7.72 8.72
N THR A 135 -13.43 8.93 8.51
CA THR A 135 -12.04 9.16 8.12
C THR A 135 -11.27 9.92 9.19
N SER A 136 -9.98 10.13 8.95
CA SER A 136 -9.14 10.99 9.80
C SER A 136 -9.63 12.44 9.87
N ASN A 137 -10.36 12.91 8.86
CA ASN A 137 -10.71 14.33 8.70
C ASN A 137 -12.22 14.58 8.69
N ASN A 138 -13.03 13.62 8.20
CA ASN A 138 -14.45 13.82 7.93
C ASN A 138 -15.29 12.57 8.18
N THR A 139 -16.61 12.75 8.04
CA THR A 139 -17.56 11.64 7.97
C THR A 139 -18.41 11.77 6.72
N TYR A 140 -18.53 10.69 5.96
CA TYR A 140 -19.25 10.62 4.70
C TYR A 140 -20.37 9.57 4.75
N ASN A 141 -21.40 9.78 3.92
CA ASN A 141 -22.43 8.77 3.70
C ASN A 141 -22.43 8.33 2.24
N ALA A 142 -22.59 7.02 2.01
CA ALA A 142 -22.61 6.45 0.68
C ALA A 142 -23.62 5.31 0.55
N LYS A 143 -24.17 5.12 -0.64
CA LYS A 143 -24.96 3.95 -1.01
C LYS A 143 -24.08 2.71 -1.14
N ASN A 144 -22.94 2.88 -1.79
CA ASN A 144 -22.01 1.79 -2.11
C ASN A 144 -20.57 2.15 -1.73
N ILE A 145 -19.76 1.13 -1.44
CA ILE A 145 -18.34 1.27 -1.11
C ILE A 145 -17.54 0.26 -1.91
N VAL A 146 -16.42 0.69 -2.49
CA VAL A 146 -15.38 -0.19 -3.03
C VAL A 146 -14.16 -0.15 -2.13
N ILE A 147 -13.69 -1.31 -1.65
CA ILE A 147 -12.45 -1.44 -0.90
C ILE A 147 -11.33 -1.88 -1.86
N ALA A 148 -10.39 -0.98 -2.15
CA ALA A 148 -9.27 -1.17 -3.06
C ALA A 148 -7.92 -0.88 -2.37
N THR A 149 -7.78 -1.25 -1.10
CA THR A 149 -6.67 -0.86 -0.20
C THR A 149 -5.34 -1.57 -0.49
N GLY A 150 -5.35 -2.63 -1.31
CA GLY A 150 -4.12 -3.33 -1.65
C GLY A 150 -3.54 -4.18 -0.50
N PHE A 151 -2.20 -4.37 -0.49
CA PHE A 151 -1.53 -5.23 0.49
C PHE A 151 -0.19 -4.68 1.00
N TYR A 152 0.29 -3.55 0.50
CA TYR A 152 1.66 -3.07 0.72
C TYR A 152 1.84 -2.30 2.02
N ASP A 153 0.82 -2.25 2.87
CA ASP A 153 0.81 -1.38 4.05
C ASP A 153 1.36 -2.02 5.31
N ILE A 154 1.27 -3.33 5.44
CA ILE A 154 1.63 -4.06 6.67
C ILE A 154 2.75 -5.04 6.36
N PRO A 155 3.99 -4.77 6.82
CA PRO A 155 5.09 -5.72 6.65
C PRO A 155 4.91 -6.92 7.57
N TYR A 156 5.44 -8.08 7.14
CA TYR A 156 5.66 -9.18 8.07
C TYR A 156 6.85 -8.84 8.96
N LEU A 157 6.62 -8.80 10.25
CA LEU A 157 7.66 -8.54 11.23
C LEU A 157 8.56 -9.78 11.42
N LEU A 158 9.79 -9.57 11.87
CA LEU A 158 10.73 -10.63 12.24
C LEU A 158 10.34 -11.24 13.57
N GLY A 159 9.74 -10.43 14.47
CA GLY A 159 9.34 -10.84 15.81
C GLY A 159 10.54 -11.09 16.74
N VAL A 160 11.60 -10.32 16.58
CA VAL A 160 12.86 -10.49 17.35
C VAL A 160 13.17 -9.24 18.19
N PRO A 161 13.89 -9.39 19.31
CA PRO A 161 14.36 -8.26 20.10
C PRO A 161 15.16 -7.26 19.24
N GLY A 162 14.86 -5.98 19.38
CA GLY A 162 15.51 -4.89 18.67
C GLY A 162 14.99 -4.61 17.26
N GLU A 163 13.90 -5.27 16.84
CA GLU A 163 13.27 -4.97 15.55
C GLU A 163 12.72 -3.54 15.47
N GLU A 164 12.39 -2.93 16.61
CA GLU A 164 11.90 -1.56 16.72
C GLU A 164 13.00 -0.49 16.59
N LEU A 165 14.28 -0.88 16.57
CA LEU A 165 15.39 0.07 16.47
C LEU A 165 15.33 0.90 15.19
N PRO A 166 15.70 2.20 15.22
CA PRO A 166 15.66 3.09 14.06
C PRO A 166 16.47 2.62 12.86
N LYS A 167 17.44 1.73 13.03
CA LYS A 167 18.23 1.13 11.95
C LYS A 167 17.51 0.01 11.21
N VAL A 168 16.34 -0.46 11.68
CA VAL A 168 15.54 -1.49 11.01
C VAL A 168 14.57 -0.83 10.05
N ARG A 169 14.55 -1.31 8.82
CA ARG A 169 13.68 -0.82 7.75
C ARG A 169 12.91 -1.97 7.13
N HIS A 170 11.59 -1.86 7.10
CA HIS A 170 10.71 -2.80 6.36
C HIS A 170 10.42 -2.32 4.94
N TYR A 171 10.72 -1.06 4.64
CA TYR A 171 10.56 -0.46 3.31
C TYR A 171 11.90 0.04 2.83
N TYR A 172 12.40 -0.58 1.78
CA TYR A 172 13.60 -0.14 1.07
C TYR A 172 13.21 0.91 0.03
N LYS A 173 13.93 2.03 -0.02
CA LYS A 173 13.66 3.11 -0.97
C LYS A 173 14.83 3.40 -1.89
N ASP A 174 15.93 3.90 -1.36
CA ASP A 174 17.06 4.43 -2.13
C ASP A 174 18.36 3.77 -1.68
N PRO A 175 19.12 3.18 -2.62
CA PRO A 175 20.39 2.53 -2.29
C PRO A 175 21.49 3.50 -1.83
N HIS A 176 21.44 4.77 -2.26
CA HIS A 176 22.48 5.74 -1.93
C HIS A 176 22.56 6.02 -0.43
N PHE A 177 21.42 5.94 0.25
CA PHE A 177 21.35 6.10 1.71
C PHE A 177 22.24 5.10 2.47
N TYR A 178 22.51 3.94 1.89
CA TYR A 178 23.27 2.85 2.50
C TYR A 178 24.73 2.77 1.96
N ALA A 179 25.18 3.77 1.22
CA ALA A 179 26.53 3.78 0.66
C ALA A 179 27.59 3.63 1.76
N PHE A 180 28.53 2.69 1.56
CA PHE A 180 29.65 2.39 2.47
C PHE A 180 29.27 1.86 3.87
N GLN A 181 28.00 1.48 4.06
CA GLN A 181 27.49 0.96 5.34
C GLN A 181 27.51 -0.58 5.36
N LYS A 182 27.47 -1.19 6.56
CA LYS A 182 27.28 -2.62 6.77
C LYS A 182 25.78 -2.90 6.80
N VAL A 183 25.26 -3.50 5.73
CA VAL A 183 23.81 -3.69 5.52
C VAL A 183 23.45 -5.16 5.58
N LEU A 184 22.52 -5.50 6.47
CA LEU A 184 21.89 -6.80 6.50
C LEU A 184 20.56 -6.78 5.74
N ILE A 185 20.41 -7.64 4.75
CA ILE A 185 19.16 -7.84 4.01
C ILE A 185 18.51 -9.15 4.48
N VAL A 186 17.30 -9.07 5.00
CA VAL A 186 16.52 -10.26 5.40
C VAL A 186 15.48 -10.55 4.34
N GLY A 187 15.61 -11.70 3.67
CA GLY A 187 14.71 -12.11 2.58
C GLY A 187 15.46 -12.68 1.39
N ALA A 188 14.73 -13.29 0.45
CA ALA A 188 15.30 -13.95 -0.72
C ALA A 188 14.47 -13.83 -2.00
N MET A 189 13.45 -12.94 -2.00
CA MET A 189 12.59 -12.68 -3.16
C MET A 189 13.01 -11.38 -3.87
N ASN A 190 12.27 -10.95 -4.88
CA ASN A 190 12.63 -9.81 -5.74
C ASN A 190 13.09 -8.57 -4.98
N SER A 191 12.34 -8.11 -4.00
CA SER A 191 12.69 -6.89 -3.25
C SER A 191 14.01 -7.03 -2.48
N ALA A 192 14.27 -8.20 -1.89
CA ALA A 192 15.51 -8.45 -1.15
C ALA A 192 16.72 -8.55 -2.09
N VAL A 193 16.54 -9.19 -3.24
CA VAL A 193 17.60 -9.33 -4.25
C VAL A 193 17.91 -7.97 -4.89
N ASP A 194 16.88 -7.22 -5.28
CA ASP A 194 17.06 -5.87 -5.83
C ASP A 194 17.79 -4.97 -4.80
N ALA A 195 17.37 -4.95 -3.54
CA ALA A 195 18.01 -4.16 -2.48
C ALA A 195 19.47 -4.58 -2.25
N ALA A 196 19.76 -5.88 -2.23
CA ALA A 196 21.13 -6.39 -2.04
C ALA A 196 22.06 -5.96 -3.16
N LEU A 197 21.65 -6.12 -4.40
CA LEU A 197 22.45 -5.73 -5.58
C LEU A 197 22.61 -4.21 -5.67
N GLU A 198 21.54 -3.45 -5.44
CA GLU A 198 21.58 -1.99 -5.54
C GLU A 198 22.47 -1.36 -4.45
N THR A 199 22.34 -1.81 -3.20
CA THR A 199 23.19 -1.30 -2.09
C THR A 199 24.63 -1.72 -2.26
N TRP A 200 24.90 -2.96 -2.68
CA TRP A 200 26.24 -3.41 -3.02
C TRP A 200 26.90 -2.55 -4.11
N ARG A 201 26.18 -2.22 -5.19
CA ARG A 201 26.69 -1.34 -6.27
C ARG A 201 26.99 0.07 -5.78
N LYS A 202 26.46 0.48 -4.62
CA LYS A 202 26.79 1.76 -3.94
C LYS A 202 27.92 1.63 -2.92
N GLY A 203 28.60 0.47 -2.88
CA GLY A 203 29.74 0.23 -2.00
C GLY A 203 29.38 -0.22 -0.59
N ALA A 204 28.13 -0.60 -0.34
CA ALA A 204 27.74 -1.20 0.94
C ALA A 204 28.37 -2.60 1.10
N GLN A 205 28.71 -2.96 2.33
CA GLN A 205 29.08 -4.32 2.72
C GLN A 205 27.79 -5.10 3.01
N VAL A 206 27.34 -5.87 2.03
CA VAL A 206 26.03 -6.54 2.09
C VAL A 206 26.14 -7.95 2.62
N THR A 207 25.30 -8.26 3.60
CA THR A 207 25.05 -9.61 4.09
C THR A 207 23.57 -9.94 3.90
N MET A 208 23.26 -11.13 3.35
CA MET A 208 21.88 -11.63 3.24
C MET A 208 21.62 -12.73 4.24
N VAL A 209 20.44 -12.71 4.86
CA VAL A 209 19.90 -13.81 5.69
C VAL A 209 18.69 -14.39 5.00
N VAL A 210 18.79 -15.67 4.68
CA VAL A 210 17.84 -16.40 3.85
C VAL A 210 17.35 -17.65 4.60
N ARG A 211 16.06 -17.69 4.92
CA ARG A 211 15.43 -18.79 5.64
C ARG A 211 15.43 -20.13 4.88
N LYS A 212 15.45 -20.05 3.55
CA LYS A 212 15.46 -21.20 2.64
C LYS A 212 16.90 -21.61 2.27
N PRO A 213 17.11 -22.81 1.70
CA PRO A 213 18.44 -23.26 1.29
C PRO A 213 19.00 -22.53 0.05
N GLN A 214 18.20 -21.68 -0.60
CA GLN A 214 18.61 -20.96 -1.81
C GLN A 214 17.81 -19.66 -1.99
N ILE A 215 18.24 -18.83 -2.92
CA ILE A 215 17.51 -17.66 -3.42
C ILE A 215 16.17 -18.11 -4.02
N GLY A 216 15.11 -17.30 -3.85
CA GLY A 216 13.77 -17.64 -4.27
C GLY A 216 13.64 -17.90 -5.77
N GLU A 217 12.91 -18.95 -6.15
CA GLU A 217 12.73 -19.36 -7.56
C GLU A 217 11.99 -18.30 -8.40
N ARG A 218 11.15 -17.47 -7.76
CA ARG A 218 10.39 -16.40 -8.41
C ARG A 218 11.14 -15.07 -8.55
N VAL A 219 12.44 -15.06 -8.25
CA VAL A 219 13.28 -13.89 -8.55
C VAL A 219 13.35 -13.68 -10.06
N LYS A 220 13.27 -12.43 -10.50
CA LYS A 220 13.31 -12.03 -11.92
C LYS A 220 14.48 -12.74 -12.62
N TYR A 221 14.20 -13.46 -13.71
CA TYR A 221 15.17 -14.30 -14.41
C TYR A 221 16.38 -13.52 -14.92
N TRP A 222 16.24 -12.22 -15.15
CA TRP A 222 17.34 -11.35 -15.60
C TRP A 222 18.18 -10.78 -14.44
N VAL A 223 17.71 -10.88 -13.20
CA VAL A 223 18.43 -10.40 -12.00
C VAL A 223 19.05 -11.55 -11.22
N ARG A 224 18.44 -12.73 -11.25
CA ARG A 224 18.88 -13.90 -10.51
C ARG A 224 20.33 -14.31 -10.78
N PRO A 225 20.84 -14.35 -12.04
CA PRO A 225 22.23 -14.71 -12.30
C PRO A 225 23.22 -13.73 -11.67
N ASP A 226 22.89 -12.45 -11.57
CA ASP A 226 23.78 -11.45 -10.98
C ASP A 226 23.93 -11.67 -9.48
N ILE A 227 22.82 -11.82 -8.71
CA ILE A 227 22.90 -12.07 -7.27
C ILE A 227 23.63 -13.38 -6.96
N GLU A 228 23.39 -14.47 -7.71
CA GLU A 228 24.06 -15.76 -7.54
C GLU A 228 25.57 -15.63 -7.79
N ASN A 229 25.98 -14.87 -8.80
CA ASN A 229 27.40 -14.59 -9.07
C ASN A 229 28.03 -13.74 -7.96
N ARG A 230 27.36 -12.67 -7.46
CA ARG A 230 27.89 -11.85 -6.37
C ARG A 230 28.07 -12.65 -5.08
N ILE A 231 27.17 -13.60 -4.80
CA ILE A 231 27.30 -14.49 -3.65
C ILE A 231 28.45 -15.49 -3.86
N LYS A 232 28.53 -16.12 -5.03
CA LYS A 232 29.56 -17.11 -5.35
C LYS A 232 30.97 -16.54 -5.28
N GLU A 233 31.20 -15.33 -5.74
CA GLU A 233 32.51 -14.65 -5.69
C GLU A 233 32.81 -14.00 -4.32
N GLY A 234 31.85 -14.00 -3.38
CA GLY A 234 32.02 -13.44 -2.05
C GLY A 234 31.82 -11.91 -1.93
N SER A 235 31.38 -11.24 -3.00
CA SER A 235 31.07 -9.81 -3.00
C SER A 235 29.86 -9.49 -2.11
N ILE A 236 28.91 -10.42 -2.04
CA ILE A 236 27.76 -10.40 -1.12
C ILE A 236 27.82 -11.68 -0.28
N LYS A 237 27.81 -11.55 1.04
CA LYS A 237 27.71 -12.71 1.95
C LYS A 237 26.27 -13.18 2.04
N ALA A 238 26.03 -14.50 2.05
CA ALA A 238 24.70 -15.05 2.23
C ALA A 238 24.70 -16.21 3.23
N TYR A 239 23.86 -16.13 4.24
CA TYR A 239 23.61 -17.20 5.21
C TYR A 239 22.26 -17.83 4.88
N TYR A 240 22.30 -19.05 4.36
CA TYR A 240 21.11 -19.85 4.04
C TYR A 240 20.62 -20.63 5.24
N GLN A 241 19.36 -21.09 5.22
CA GLN A 241 18.71 -21.81 6.32
C GLN A 241 18.89 -21.08 7.66
N SER A 242 18.95 -19.76 7.62
CA SER A 242 19.30 -18.88 8.73
C SER A 242 18.23 -17.83 8.96
N GLN A 243 18.17 -17.31 10.17
CA GLN A 243 17.25 -16.25 10.56
C GLN A 243 17.90 -15.29 11.56
N VAL A 244 17.46 -14.05 11.56
CA VAL A 244 17.83 -13.09 12.59
C VAL A 244 17.24 -13.53 13.91
N SER A 245 18.01 -13.48 15.01
CA SER A 245 17.55 -13.84 16.36
C SER A 245 17.52 -12.65 17.32
N ALA A 246 18.38 -11.64 17.11
CA ALA A 246 18.37 -10.40 17.88
C ALA A 246 19.06 -9.29 17.10
N ILE A 247 18.62 -8.05 17.31
CA ILE A 247 19.20 -6.84 16.70
C ILE A 247 19.62 -5.90 17.83
N ARG A 248 20.86 -5.43 17.78
CA ARG A 248 21.42 -4.44 18.70
C ARG A 248 21.89 -3.21 17.94
N GLU A 249 22.30 -2.17 18.62
CA GLU A 249 22.65 -0.89 18.01
C GLU A 249 23.70 -1.02 16.90
N TYR A 250 24.75 -1.83 17.12
CA TYR A 250 25.85 -2.00 16.17
C TYR A 250 26.07 -3.44 15.70
N GLU A 251 25.24 -4.37 16.13
CA GLU A 251 25.40 -5.81 15.85
C GLU A 251 24.06 -6.47 15.56
N VAL A 252 24.12 -7.63 14.90
CA VAL A 252 22.98 -8.53 14.72
C VAL A 252 23.41 -9.97 14.96
N ASP A 253 22.58 -10.71 15.69
CA ASP A 253 22.74 -12.15 15.85
C ASP A 253 21.93 -12.88 14.79
N ILE A 254 22.59 -13.80 14.12
CA ILE A 254 22.04 -14.68 13.11
C ILE A 254 22.09 -16.12 13.62
N LEU A 255 20.95 -16.76 13.74
CA LEU A 255 20.87 -18.19 14.01
C LEU A 255 21.09 -18.93 12.68
N THR A 256 22.23 -19.62 12.59
CA THR A 256 22.63 -20.45 11.46
C THR A 256 22.54 -21.94 11.81
N PRO A 257 22.65 -22.87 10.85
CA PRO A 257 22.73 -24.31 11.15
C PRO A 257 23.91 -24.69 12.07
N GLU A 258 24.99 -23.89 12.06
CA GLU A 258 26.20 -24.12 12.87
C GLU A 258 26.15 -23.45 14.25
N GLY A 259 25.10 -22.64 14.49
CA GLY A 259 24.92 -21.90 15.76
C GLY A 259 24.70 -20.42 15.58
N ILE A 260 24.83 -19.65 16.64
CA ILE A 260 24.63 -18.20 16.63
C ILE A 260 25.92 -17.53 16.13
N LEU A 261 25.76 -16.69 15.11
CA LEU A 261 26.80 -15.83 14.56
C LEU A 261 26.44 -14.37 14.85
N THR A 262 27.32 -13.64 15.50
CA THR A 262 27.21 -12.19 15.67
C THR A 262 28.00 -11.47 14.61
N ILE A 263 27.38 -10.49 13.93
CA ILE A 263 28.04 -9.65 12.93
C ILE A 263 27.84 -8.17 13.26
N ASP A 264 28.84 -7.36 12.93
CA ASP A 264 28.70 -5.90 12.91
C ASP A 264 27.67 -5.46 11.88
N ASN A 265 26.84 -4.46 12.20
CA ASN A 265 25.75 -4.02 11.37
C ASN A 265 25.34 -2.57 11.61
N ASP A 266 25.21 -1.78 10.56
CA ASP A 266 24.71 -0.42 10.61
C ASP A 266 23.22 -0.35 10.30
N TRP A 267 22.72 -1.17 9.36
CA TRP A 267 21.32 -1.18 8.89
C TRP A 267 20.80 -2.60 8.68
N VAL A 268 19.55 -2.81 9.07
CA VAL A 268 18.78 -4.02 8.77
C VAL A 268 17.63 -3.64 7.84
N ILE A 269 17.56 -4.27 6.67
CA ILE A 269 16.47 -4.13 5.71
C ILE A 269 15.69 -5.45 5.67
N ALA A 270 14.56 -5.49 6.37
CA ALA A 270 13.73 -6.66 6.51
C ALA A 270 12.66 -6.71 5.41
N LEU A 271 12.98 -7.39 4.31
CA LEU A 271 12.10 -7.55 3.13
C LEU A 271 11.42 -8.93 3.14
N THR A 272 10.68 -9.15 4.20
CA THR A 272 9.99 -10.41 4.51
C THR A 272 8.64 -10.57 3.84
N GLY A 273 8.21 -9.54 3.10
CA GLY A 273 6.92 -9.45 2.43
C GLY A 273 5.91 -8.57 3.17
N TYR A 274 4.74 -8.42 2.58
CA TYR A 274 3.66 -7.57 3.08
C TYR A 274 2.34 -8.33 3.07
N GLN A 275 1.38 -7.85 3.86
CA GLN A 275 0.06 -8.46 3.98
C GLN A 275 -1.05 -7.39 3.92
N PRO A 276 -2.22 -7.75 3.38
CA PRO A 276 -3.38 -6.86 3.37
C PRO A 276 -3.93 -6.63 4.78
N ASN A 277 -4.59 -5.49 4.99
CA ASN A 277 -5.29 -5.21 6.24
C ASN A 277 -6.63 -5.98 6.32
N LEU A 278 -6.54 -7.27 6.64
CA LEU A 278 -7.73 -8.12 6.78
C LEU A 278 -8.56 -7.77 8.02
N SER A 279 -7.98 -7.12 9.02
CA SER A 279 -8.72 -6.63 10.18
C SER A 279 -9.73 -5.55 9.79
N PHE A 280 -9.36 -4.65 8.87
CA PHE A 280 -10.29 -3.67 8.31
C PHE A 280 -11.48 -4.34 7.61
N LEU A 281 -11.24 -5.39 6.82
CA LEU A 281 -12.31 -6.15 6.15
C LEU A 281 -13.26 -6.79 7.17
N LYS A 282 -12.72 -7.44 8.21
CA LYS A 282 -13.52 -8.04 9.29
C LYS A 282 -14.37 -7.01 10.02
N ASN A 283 -13.78 -5.86 10.37
CA ASN A 283 -14.47 -4.78 11.06
C ASN A 283 -15.59 -4.16 10.21
N THR A 284 -15.48 -4.27 8.88
CA THR A 284 -16.53 -3.86 7.94
C THR A 284 -17.62 -4.94 7.78
N GLY A 285 -17.47 -6.11 8.41
CA GLY A 285 -18.42 -7.22 8.37
C GLY A 285 -18.18 -8.22 7.23
N ILE A 286 -17.07 -8.08 6.50
CA ILE A 286 -16.71 -9.00 5.42
C ILE A 286 -16.19 -10.31 6.02
N GLN A 287 -16.80 -11.42 5.60
CA GLN A 287 -16.37 -12.76 5.98
C GLN A 287 -15.09 -13.15 5.25
N LEU A 288 -14.23 -13.88 5.93
CA LEU A 288 -12.99 -14.43 5.37
C LEU A 288 -13.04 -15.95 5.47
N SER A 289 -12.38 -16.66 4.54
CA SER A 289 -12.21 -18.11 4.65
C SER A 289 -11.42 -18.50 5.91
N ASP A 290 -11.70 -19.70 6.43
CA ASP A 290 -11.06 -20.19 7.67
C ASP A 290 -9.67 -20.81 7.45
N ASP A 291 -9.21 -20.83 6.19
CA ASP A 291 -7.89 -21.34 5.83
C ASP A 291 -6.78 -20.28 6.02
N ILE A 292 -5.54 -20.66 5.74
CA ILE A 292 -4.37 -19.78 5.85
C ILE A 292 -4.39 -18.59 4.88
N ILE A 293 -5.16 -18.72 3.77
CA ILE A 293 -5.28 -17.66 2.76
C ILE A 293 -6.23 -16.57 3.22
N ARG A 294 -7.24 -16.90 4.05
CA ARG A 294 -8.20 -15.94 4.60
C ARG A 294 -8.82 -15.07 3.50
N LYS A 295 -9.22 -15.73 2.40
CA LYS A 295 -9.79 -15.06 1.23
C LYS A 295 -11.13 -14.42 1.60
N PRO A 296 -11.38 -13.14 1.24
CA PRO A 296 -12.68 -12.50 1.44
C PRO A 296 -13.79 -13.21 0.64
N PHE A 297 -14.98 -13.27 1.20
CA PHE A 297 -16.17 -13.74 0.49
C PHE A 297 -16.70 -12.61 -0.40
N TYR A 298 -16.80 -12.89 -1.69
CA TYR A 298 -17.39 -11.97 -2.67
C TYR A 298 -17.89 -12.76 -3.89
N ASN A 299 -18.84 -12.19 -4.61
CA ASN A 299 -19.29 -12.71 -5.89
C ASN A 299 -18.23 -12.41 -6.97
N PRO A 300 -17.66 -13.39 -7.67
CA PRO A 300 -16.61 -13.17 -8.66
C PRO A 300 -17.06 -12.38 -9.92
N GLU A 301 -18.36 -12.29 -10.19
CA GLU A 301 -18.91 -11.57 -11.34
C GLU A 301 -19.17 -10.10 -11.03
N THR A 302 -19.63 -9.78 -9.81
CA THR A 302 -20.01 -8.43 -9.39
C THR A 302 -18.97 -7.79 -8.47
N HIS A 303 -18.12 -8.60 -7.80
CA HIS A 303 -17.22 -8.22 -6.71
C HIS A 303 -17.93 -7.72 -5.46
N GLU A 304 -19.26 -7.86 -5.34
CA GLU A 304 -19.99 -7.57 -4.12
C GLU A 304 -19.66 -8.62 -3.04
N THR A 305 -19.41 -8.16 -1.83
CA THR A 305 -19.11 -9.04 -0.69
C THR A 305 -20.38 -9.63 -0.07
N ASN A 306 -20.24 -10.39 1.01
CA ASN A 306 -21.39 -10.81 1.83
C ASN A 306 -22.12 -9.64 2.50
N VAL A 307 -21.59 -8.43 2.43
CA VAL A 307 -22.21 -7.20 2.94
C VAL A 307 -22.74 -6.39 1.77
N GLN A 308 -24.06 -6.33 1.63
CA GLN A 308 -24.74 -5.64 0.52
C GLN A 308 -24.22 -4.22 0.30
N GLY A 309 -23.90 -3.86 -0.95
CA GLY A 309 -23.35 -2.57 -1.39
C GLY A 309 -21.93 -2.32 -0.91
N ILE A 310 -21.20 -3.36 -0.48
CA ILE A 310 -19.76 -3.29 -0.23
C ILE A 310 -19.05 -4.23 -1.20
N TYR A 311 -18.21 -3.66 -2.02
CA TYR A 311 -17.44 -4.32 -3.07
C TYR A 311 -15.96 -4.35 -2.72
N ILE A 312 -15.25 -5.28 -3.34
CA ILE A 312 -13.81 -5.44 -3.13
C ILE A 312 -13.09 -5.49 -4.48
N ALA A 313 -11.96 -4.78 -4.61
CA ALA A 313 -11.23 -4.69 -5.88
C ALA A 313 -9.72 -4.78 -5.71
N GLY A 314 -9.05 -5.40 -6.67
CA GLY A 314 -7.60 -5.51 -6.69
C GLY A 314 -7.07 -6.70 -5.89
N VAL A 315 -5.80 -6.61 -5.50
CA VAL A 315 -5.07 -7.69 -4.85
C VAL A 315 -5.67 -8.12 -3.50
N ILE A 316 -6.38 -7.23 -2.82
CA ILE A 316 -7.06 -7.54 -1.54
C ILE A 316 -8.10 -8.66 -1.69
N CYS A 317 -8.65 -8.88 -2.89
CA CYS A 317 -9.56 -9.99 -3.20
C CYS A 317 -8.92 -11.39 -3.00
N GLY A 318 -7.59 -11.46 -3.04
CA GLY A 318 -6.82 -12.69 -2.84
C GLY A 318 -6.58 -13.03 -1.36
N GLY A 319 -6.95 -12.15 -0.42
CA GLY A 319 -6.59 -12.32 0.99
C GLY A 319 -5.08 -12.35 1.17
N MET A 320 -4.56 -13.38 1.84
CA MET A 320 -3.13 -13.56 2.07
C MET A 320 -2.36 -14.07 0.83
N ASP A 321 -3.05 -14.49 -0.25
CA ASP A 321 -2.42 -14.73 -1.55
C ASP A 321 -2.24 -13.41 -2.30
N THR A 322 -1.09 -12.79 -2.09
CA THR A 322 -0.70 -11.53 -2.75
C THR A 322 0.05 -11.74 -4.07
N HIS A 323 0.02 -12.96 -4.63
CA HIS A 323 0.82 -13.34 -5.79
C HIS A 323 0.00 -13.73 -7.03
N SER A 324 -1.32 -13.80 -6.92
CA SER A 324 -2.23 -14.17 -8.02
C SER A 324 -2.89 -12.97 -8.68
N LEU A 325 -3.06 -11.87 -7.95
CA LEU A 325 -3.72 -10.67 -8.44
C LEU A 325 -2.72 -9.50 -8.52
N PHE A 326 -2.72 -8.85 -9.69
CA PHE A 326 -1.87 -7.73 -10.03
C PHE A 326 -2.72 -6.64 -10.70
N ILE A 327 -2.12 -5.51 -11.06
CA ILE A 327 -2.82 -4.44 -11.78
C ILE A 327 -3.44 -4.98 -13.07
N GLU A 328 -2.66 -5.77 -13.84
CA GLU A 328 -3.02 -6.25 -15.17
C GLU A 328 -4.28 -7.15 -15.22
N ASN A 329 -4.51 -7.97 -14.20
CA ASN A 329 -5.65 -8.87 -14.13
C ASN A 329 -6.76 -8.41 -13.17
N SER A 330 -6.53 -7.33 -12.42
CA SER A 330 -7.51 -6.77 -11.49
C SER A 330 -8.19 -5.50 -12.00
N ARG A 331 -7.69 -4.85 -13.04
CA ARG A 331 -8.27 -3.61 -13.59
C ARG A 331 -9.70 -3.79 -14.08
N VAL A 332 -10.06 -5.01 -14.53
CA VAL A 332 -11.41 -5.36 -14.97
C VAL A 332 -12.44 -5.38 -13.83
N HIS A 333 -12.00 -5.51 -12.57
CA HIS A 333 -12.90 -5.46 -11.40
C HIS A 333 -13.71 -4.15 -11.38
N ALA A 334 -13.10 -3.03 -11.81
CA ALA A 334 -13.75 -1.73 -11.87
C ALA A 334 -15.00 -1.73 -12.75
N GLU A 335 -14.91 -2.34 -13.94
CA GLU A 335 -16.02 -2.44 -14.88
C GLU A 335 -17.14 -3.32 -14.33
N HIS A 336 -16.79 -4.46 -13.71
CA HIS A 336 -17.75 -5.38 -13.09
C HIS A 336 -18.55 -4.68 -11.99
N ILE A 337 -17.85 -4.01 -11.07
CA ILE A 337 -18.44 -3.32 -9.93
C ILE A 337 -19.35 -2.18 -10.36
N VAL A 338 -18.87 -1.29 -11.22
CA VAL A 338 -19.66 -0.11 -11.63
C VAL A 338 -20.86 -0.53 -12.45
N ARG A 339 -20.72 -1.57 -13.29
CA ARG A 339 -21.85 -2.17 -14.00
C ARG A 339 -22.91 -2.70 -13.04
N ASP A 340 -22.54 -3.45 -12.02
CA ASP A 340 -23.47 -3.98 -11.01
C ASP A 340 -24.18 -2.83 -10.27
N ILE A 341 -23.43 -1.84 -9.76
CA ILE A 341 -23.99 -0.66 -9.07
C ILE A 341 -25.03 0.05 -9.94
N LYS A 342 -24.77 0.17 -11.24
CA LYS A 342 -25.66 0.88 -12.18
C LYS A 342 -26.94 0.14 -12.52
N TYR A 343 -26.89 -1.22 -12.53
CA TYR A 343 -28.02 -2.04 -12.97
C TYR A 343 -28.74 -2.77 -11.82
N ALA A 344 -28.18 -2.74 -10.60
CA ALA A 344 -28.83 -3.27 -9.39
C ALA A 344 -29.75 -2.27 -8.69
N GLY A 345 -29.84 -1.02 -9.18
CA GLY A 345 -30.62 0.09 -8.63
C GLY A 345 -31.97 0.30 -9.32
#